data_ae0100365470450e9cf70958fdd1a280
#
_entry.id   ae0100365470450e9cf70958fdd1a280
#
_cell.length_a   1.000
_cell.length_b   1.000
_cell.length_c   1.000
_cell.angle_alpha   90.00
_cell.angle_beta   90.00
_cell.angle_gamma   90.00
#
_symmetry.space_group_name_H-M   'P 1'
#
loop_
_entity.id
_entity.type
_entity.pdbx_description
1 polymer ?
#
loop_
_entity_poly.entity_id
_entity_poly.type
_entity_poly.pdbx_seq_one_letter_code
_entity_poly.pdbx_strand_id
1 'polypeptide(L)' 'MKINELSKLTAINTETIRMYRNLGFLHPEKLENGYYDYSMQDYASIIHLKKLRAFDFSL' A
#
# COMPACT_ATOMS: atom_id res chain seq x y z
N MET A 1 2.62 10.45 -2.03
CA MET A 1 1.40 10.65 -1.23
C MET A 1 1.57 10.05 0.15
N LYS A 2 0.83 10.56 1.11
CA LYS A 2 0.87 10.03 2.48
C LYS A 2 0.05 8.75 2.59
N ILE A 3 0.34 7.95 3.62
CA ILE A 3 -0.34 6.68 3.82
C ILE A 3 -1.86 6.81 3.92
N ASN A 4 -2.35 7.87 4.57
CA ASN A 4 -3.80 8.09 4.70
C ASN A 4 -4.45 8.32 3.34
N GLU A 5 -3.79 9.05 2.46
CA GLU A 5 -4.29 9.29 1.11
C GLU A 5 -4.31 7.99 0.31
N LEU A 6 -3.22 7.23 0.39
CA LEU A 6 -3.13 5.94 -0.29
C LEU A 6 -4.20 4.97 0.21
N SER A 7 -4.46 4.97 1.52
CA SER A 7 -5.51 4.16 2.13
C SER A 7 -6.87 4.50 1.56
N LYS A 8 -7.18 5.79 1.42
CA LYS A 8 -8.46 6.22 0.85
C LYS A 8 -8.61 5.83 -0.61
N LEU A 9 -7.54 5.97 -1.38
CA LEU A 9 -7.56 5.66 -2.81
C LEU A 9 -7.72 4.17 -3.09
N THR A 10 -7.18 3.33 -2.22
CA THR A 10 -7.16 1.88 -2.43
C THR A 10 -8.23 1.15 -1.65
N ALA A 11 -8.90 1.82 -0.70
CA ALA A 11 -9.82 1.20 0.24
C ALA A 11 -9.17 0.10 1.08
N ILE A 12 -7.86 0.23 1.31
CA ILE A 12 -7.08 -0.67 2.16
C ILE A 12 -6.68 0.12 3.41
N ASN A 13 -6.81 -0.47 4.59
CA ASN A 13 -6.48 0.26 5.81
C ASN A 13 -4.97 0.46 5.94
N THR A 14 -4.59 1.45 6.74
CA THR A 14 -3.18 1.85 6.86
C THR A 14 -2.30 0.76 7.45
N GLU A 15 -2.83 -0.08 8.32
CA GLU A 15 -2.08 -1.18 8.91
C GLU A 15 -1.70 -2.21 7.85
N THR A 16 -2.63 -2.51 6.94
CA THR A 16 -2.36 -3.43 5.85
C THR A 16 -1.31 -2.86 4.90
N ILE A 17 -1.36 -1.55 4.63
CA ILE A 17 -0.35 -0.89 3.81
C ILE A 17 1.03 -1.01 4.46
N ARG A 18 1.11 -0.77 5.77
CA ARG A 18 2.38 -0.93 6.50
C ARG A 18 2.89 -2.36 6.43
N MET A 19 2.00 -3.34 6.52
CA MET A 19 2.36 -4.74 6.39
C MET A 19 2.96 -5.02 5.01
N TYR A 20 2.32 -4.54 3.95
CA TYR A 20 2.84 -4.72 2.59
C TYR A 20 4.22 -4.07 2.42
N ARG A 21 4.41 -2.88 3.01
CA ARG A 21 5.72 -2.22 2.99
C ARG A 21 6.76 -3.07 3.70
N ASN A 22 6.44 -3.58 4.88
CA ASN A 22 7.37 -4.39 5.68
C ASN A 22 7.71 -5.72 5.00
N LEU A 23 6.78 -6.26 4.22
CA LEU A 23 7.01 -7.49 3.45
C LEU A 23 7.79 -7.25 2.15
N GLY A 24 8.04 -5.99 1.81
CA GLY A 24 8.83 -5.66 0.62
C GLY A 24 8.02 -5.48 -0.65
N PHE A 25 6.70 -5.43 -0.56
CA PHE A 25 5.85 -5.21 -1.73
C PHE A 25 5.75 -3.76 -2.15
N LEU A 26 6.05 -2.83 -1.25
CA LEU A 26 6.02 -1.40 -1.51
C LEU A 26 7.39 -0.81 -1.22
N HIS A 27 7.74 0.23 -1.97
CA HIS A 27 9.05 0.88 -1.84
C HIS A 27 8.89 2.40 -1.74
N PRO A 28 8.19 2.90 -0.71
CA PRO A 28 8.04 4.35 -0.54
C PRO A 28 9.36 4.98 -0.13
N GLU A 29 9.52 6.25 -0.48
CA GLU A 29 10.67 7.02 -0.03
C GLU A 29 10.46 7.44 1.42
N LYS A 30 11.46 7.21 2.27
CA LYS A 30 11.42 7.67 3.66
C LYS A 30 11.90 9.10 3.73
N LEU A 31 11.05 9.97 4.26
CA LEU A 31 11.35 11.40 4.39
C LEU A 31 12.15 11.67 5.67
N GLU A 32 12.77 12.83 5.75
CA GLU A 32 13.58 13.22 6.91
C GLU A 32 12.79 13.25 8.21
N ASN A 33 11.49 13.58 8.13
CA ASN A 33 10.62 13.65 9.30
C ASN A 33 10.12 12.27 9.76
N GLY A 34 10.59 11.19 9.15
CA GLY A 34 10.21 9.84 9.52
C GLY A 34 8.97 9.31 8.80
N TYR A 35 8.27 10.13 8.05
CA TYR A 35 7.12 9.69 7.25
C TYR A 35 7.57 9.09 5.93
N TYR A 36 6.68 8.34 5.30
CA TYR A 36 6.94 7.74 4.00
C TYR A 36 6.13 8.44 2.93
N ASP A 37 6.75 8.62 1.77
CA ASP A 37 6.10 9.19 0.59
C ASP A 37 5.83 8.06 -0.40
N TYR A 38 4.57 7.67 -0.50
CA TYR A 38 4.15 6.58 -1.39
C TYR A 38 3.97 7.11 -2.81
N SER A 39 4.38 6.30 -3.78
CA SER A 39 4.35 6.69 -5.19
C SER A 39 3.15 6.07 -5.91
N MET A 40 2.94 6.47 -7.17
CA MET A 40 1.94 5.83 -8.01
C MET A 40 2.28 4.37 -8.29
N GLN A 41 3.56 4.03 -8.28
CA GLN A 41 3.99 2.64 -8.40
C GLN A 41 3.52 1.82 -7.20
N ASP A 42 3.60 2.39 -5.99
CA ASP A 42 3.09 1.74 -4.80
C ASP A 42 1.58 1.56 -4.87
N TYR A 43 0.87 2.57 -5.38
CA TYR A 43 -0.57 2.48 -5.61
C TYR A 43 -0.90 1.32 -6.56
N ALA A 44 -0.19 1.21 -7.66
CA ALA A 44 -0.41 0.14 -8.63
C ALA A 44 -0.13 -1.23 -8.01
N SER A 45 0.91 -1.33 -7.18
CA SER A 45 1.24 -2.57 -6.48
C SER A 45 0.12 -2.99 -5.54
N ILE A 46 -0.47 -2.04 -4.81
CA ILE A 46 -1.57 -2.33 -3.89
C ILE A 46 -2.80 -2.80 -4.66
N ILE A 47 -3.13 -2.16 -5.76
CA ILE A 47 -4.28 -2.56 -6.59
C ILE A 47 -4.09 -4.00 -7.09
N HIS A 48 -2.88 -4.33 -7.51
CA HIS A 48 -2.55 -5.69 -7.94
C HIS A 48 -2.73 -6.69 -6.80
N LEU A 49 -2.21 -6.38 -5.62
CA LEU A 49 -2.34 -7.23 -4.44
C LEU A 49 -3.80 -7.40 -4.02
N LYS A 50 -4.59 -6.34 -4.13
CA LYS A 50 -6.00 -6.38 -3.82
C LYS A 50 -6.76 -7.33 -4.74
N LYS A 51 -6.42 -7.35 -6.03
CA LYS A 51 -7.02 -8.28 -6.99
C LYS A 51 -6.67 -9.73 -6.65
N LEU A 52 -5.44 -9.99 -6.25
CA LEU A 52 -5.04 -11.33 -5.84
C LEU A 52 -5.80 -11.80 -4.60
N ARG A 53 -5.99 -10.91 -3.64
CA ARG A 53 -6.76 -11.23 -2.44
C ARG A 53 -8.23 -11.53 -2.76
N ALA A 54 -8.79 -10.82 -3.72
CA ALA A 54 -10.16 -11.06 -4.13
C ALA A 54 -10.33 -12.48 -4.67
N PHE A 55 -9.34 -13.00 -5.37
CA PHE A 55 -9.34 -14.39 -5.83
C PHE A 55 -9.31 -15.35 -4.65
N ASP A 56 -8.50 -15.07 -3.65
CA ASP A 56 -8.41 -15.92 -2.47
C ASP A 56 -9.73 -15.98 -1.72
N PHE A 57 -10.45 -14.87 -1.67
CA PHE A 57 -11.72 -14.81 -0.97
C PHE A 57 -12.88 -15.43 -1.75
N SER A 58 -12.73 -15.61 -3.03
CA SER A 58 -13.79 -16.23 -3.82
C SER A 58 -13.85 -17.75 -3.63
N LEU A 59 -12.94 -18.24 -2.87
CA LEU A 59 -12.94 -19.66 -2.48
C LEU A 59 -13.64 -19.82 -1.15
#